data_2e7fcda10c828cffe022dfc718e9fbf6
#
_entry.id   2e7fcda10c828cffe022dfc718e9fbf6
#
_cell.length_a   1.000
_cell.length_b   1.000
_cell.length_c   1.000
_cell.angle_alpha   90.00
_cell.angle_beta   90.00
_cell.angle_gamma   90.00
#
_symmetry.space_group_name_H-M   'P 1'
#
loop_
_entity.id
_entity.type
_entity.pdbx_description
1 polymer ?
#
loop_
_entity_poly.entity_id
_entity_poly.type
_entity_poly.pdbx_seq_one_letter_code
_entity_poly.pdbx_strand_id
1 'polypeptide(L)'
;MSPTEELSELFRQWRSLTDDEGAAIESGAWNQVEGCQSAKSRLQPRITELSQRMDAAAHDKHFRPMVEELMQMERRNGALLQQKRSDAREQEQSLDRSQRNLRQIQKSYLPPARMHWQSYS
;
A
#
# COMPACT_ATOMS: atom_id res chain seq x y z
N MET A 1 -21.15 -19.01 18.53
CA MET A 1 -20.36 -17.77 18.72
C MET A 1 -21.32 -16.59 18.78
N SER A 2 -21.20 -15.75 19.80
CA SER A 2 -22.01 -14.55 19.92
C SER A 2 -21.59 -13.51 18.86
N PRO A 3 -22.47 -12.54 18.50
CA PRO A 3 -22.10 -11.46 17.63
C PRO A 3 -20.88 -10.68 18.08
N THR A 4 -20.72 -10.46 19.39
CA THR A 4 -19.56 -9.77 19.97
C THR A 4 -18.30 -10.58 19.78
N GLU A 5 -18.33 -11.87 20.02
CA GLU A 5 -17.20 -12.76 19.80
C GLU A 5 -16.81 -12.85 18.33
N GLU A 6 -17.79 -12.96 17.45
CA GLU A 6 -17.56 -12.98 15.99
C GLU A 6 -16.92 -11.66 15.53
N LEU A 7 -17.44 -10.54 16.00
CA LEU A 7 -16.89 -9.22 15.65
C LEU A 7 -15.46 -9.05 16.17
N SER A 8 -15.18 -9.50 17.40
CA SER A 8 -13.82 -9.50 17.94
C SER A 8 -12.85 -10.28 17.06
N GLU A 9 -13.29 -11.45 16.57
CA GLU A 9 -12.47 -12.29 15.70
C GLU A 9 -12.23 -11.62 14.35
N LEU A 10 -13.25 -10.97 13.79
CA LEU A 10 -13.12 -10.25 12.52
C LEU A 10 -12.17 -9.06 12.63
N PHE A 11 -12.22 -8.31 13.73
CA PHE A 11 -11.27 -7.24 13.98
C PHE A 11 -9.85 -7.77 14.15
N ARG A 12 -9.70 -8.93 14.77
CA ARG A 12 -8.38 -9.58 14.92
C ARG A 12 -7.81 -9.99 13.57
N GLN A 13 -8.64 -10.53 12.69
CA GLN A 13 -8.26 -10.86 11.32
C GLN A 13 -7.87 -9.60 10.52
N TRP A 14 -8.63 -8.53 10.67
CA TRP A 14 -8.32 -7.25 10.03
C TRP A 14 -6.97 -6.73 10.48
N ARG A 15 -6.69 -6.79 11.77
CA ARG A 15 -5.41 -6.37 12.34
C ARG A 15 -4.26 -7.17 11.74
N SER A 16 -4.39 -8.49 11.69
CA SER A 16 -3.36 -9.36 11.12
C SER A 16 -3.10 -9.04 9.66
N LEU A 17 -4.15 -8.82 8.88
CA LEU A 17 -4.04 -8.44 7.47
C LEU A 17 -3.38 -7.08 7.30
N THR A 18 -3.65 -6.14 8.19
CA THR A 18 -3.04 -4.80 8.15
C THR A 18 -1.56 -4.86 8.50
N ASP A 19 -1.16 -5.69 9.46
CA ASP A 19 0.26 -5.94 9.75
C ASP A 19 0.98 -6.55 8.54
N ASP A 20 0.38 -7.56 7.93
CA ASP A 20 0.93 -8.21 6.74
C ASP A 20 1.04 -7.24 5.57
N GLU A 21 0.02 -6.39 5.39
CA GLU A 21 0.02 -5.35 4.37
C GLU A 21 1.19 -4.38 4.57
N GLY A 22 1.39 -3.92 5.80
CA GLY A 22 2.49 -3.01 6.13
C GLY A 22 3.86 -3.61 5.82
N ALA A 23 4.08 -4.87 6.17
CA ALA A 23 5.30 -5.60 5.85
C ALA A 23 5.48 -5.76 4.33
N ALA A 24 4.39 -6.03 3.62
CA ALA A 24 4.41 -6.18 2.16
C ALA A 24 4.72 -4.86 1.46
N ILE A 25 4.18 -3.74 1.95
CA ILE A 25 4.51 -2.40 1.42
C ILE A 25 5.99 -2.10 1.63
N GLU A 26 6.51 -2.37 2.83
CA GLU A 26 7.91 -2.12 3.16
C GLU A 26 8.86 -2.89 2.24
N SER A 27 8.55 -4.14 1.93
CA SER A 27 9.36 -4.99 1.07
C SER A 27 9.09 -4.84 -0.42
N GLY A 28 8.08 -4.06 -0.80
CA GLY A 28 7.68 -3.89 -2.20
C GLY A 28 6.97 -5.09 -2.80
N ALA A 29 6.38 -5.94 -1.97
CA ALA A 29 5.65 -7.13 -2.40
C ALA A 29 4.21 -6.76 -2.79
N TRP A 30 4.04 -6.09 -3.93
CA TRP A 30 2.78 -5.47 -4.34
C TRP A 30 1.63 -6.45 -4.52
N ASN A 31 1.90 -7.66 -4.97
CA ASN A 31 0.87 -8.70 -5.08
C ASN A 31 0.32 -9.10 -3.71
N GLN A 32 1.18 -9.11 -2.69
CA GLN A 32 0.77 -9.37 -1.32
C GLN A 32 -0.03 -8.21 -0.74
N VAL A 33 0.34 -6.97 -1.07
CA VAL A 33 -0.44 -5.78 -0.68
C VAL A 33 -1.86 -5.88 -1.23
N GLU A 34 -2.01 -6.19 -2.51
CA GLU A 34 -3.33 -6.38 -3.13
C GLU A 34 -4.12 -7.52 -2.47
N GLY A 35 -3.45 -8.62 -2.17
CA GLY A 35 -4.06 -9.76 -1.49
C GLY A 35 -4.61 -9.39 -0.12
N CYS A 36 -3.85 -8.63 0.67
CA CYS A 36 -4.28 -8.13 1.98
C CYS A 36 -5.48 -7.19 1.86
N GLN A 37 -5.44 -6.25 0.91
CA GLN A 37 -6.53 -5.31 0.68
C GLN A 37 -7.81 -6.03 0.24
N SER A 38 -7.69 -7.01 -0.64
CA SER A 38 -8.83 -7.82 -1.08
C SER A 38 -9.43 -8.62 0.07
N ALA A 39 -8.59 -9.21 0.92
CA ALA A 39 -9.04 -9.97 2.08
C ALA A 39 -9.77 -9.06 3.09
N LYS A 40 -9.26 -7.85 3.34
CA LYS A 40 -9.94 -6.87 4.20
C LYS A 40 -11.28 -6.46 3.61
N SER A 41 -11.35 -6.23 2.32
CA SER A 41 -12.62 -5.89 1.64
C SER A 41 -13.68 -6.99 1.81
N ARG A 42 -13.27 -8.24 1.88
CA ARG A 42 -14.19 -9.36 2.10
C ARG A 42 -14.71 -9.43 3.54
N LEU A 43 -13.92 -8.98 4.51
CA LEU A 43 -14.34 -8.91 5.91
C LEU A 43 -15.32 -7.76 6.18
N GLN A 44 -15.22 -6.67 5.44
CA GLN A 44 -15.91 -5.43 5.71
C GLN A 44 -17.44 -5.56 5.81
N PRO A 45 -18.13 -6.24 4.88
CA PRO A 45 -19.60 -6.35 4.96
C PRO A 45 -20.08 -7.02 6.24
N ARG A 46 -19.38 -8.05 6.68
CA ARG A 46 -19.75 -8.76 7.90
C ARG A 46 -19.48 -7.93 9.15
N ILE A 47 -18.36 -7.22 9.18
CA ILE A 47 -18.05 -6.28 10.27
C ILE A 47 -19.14 -5.22 10.37
N THR A 48 -19.51 -4.62 9.26
CA THR A 48 -20.55 -3.60 9.20
C THR A 48 -21.89 -4.15 9.69
N GLU A 49 -22.28 -5.32 9.21
CA GLU A 49 -23.53 -5.97 9.61
C GLU A 49 -23.61 -6.22 11.11
N LEU A 50 -22.56 -6.81 11.68
CA LEU A 50 -22.50 -7.11 13.11
C LEU A 50 -22.44 -5.83 13.95
N SER A 51 -21.69 -4.83 13.50
CA SER A 51 -21.61 -3.54 14.19
C SER A 51 -22.96 -2.84 14.24
N GLN A 52 -23.74 -2.91 13.19
CA GLN A 52 -25.08 -2.31 13.13
C GLN A 52 -26.10 -3.02 14.03
N ARG A 53 -25.91 -4.30 14.31
CA ARG A 53 -26.77 -5.07 15.21
C ARG A 53 -26.52 -4.76 16.68
N MET A 54 -25.37 -4.22 17.03
CA MET A 54 -25.03 -3.88 18.39
C MET A 54 -25.58 -2.52 18.77
N ASP A 55 -25.92 -2.34 20.04
CA ASP A 55 -26.17 -1.03 20.60
C ASP A 55 -24.92 -0.15 20.43
N ALA A 56 -25.09 1.08 19.95
CA ALA A 56 -23.99 1.98 19.61
C ALA A 56 -23.08 2.25 20.81
N ALA A 57 -23.65 2.44 22.00
CA ALA A 57 -22.89 2.70 23.21
C ALA A 57 -22.09 1.47 23.65
N ALA A 58 -22.69 0.28 23.55
CA ALA A 58 -22.02 -0.98 23.89
C ALA A 58 -20.89 -1.28 22.91
N HIS A 59 -21.12 -1.07 21.62
CA HIS A 59 -20.10 -1.23 20.57
C HIS A 59 -18.92 -0.29 20.84
N ASP A 60 -19.18 0.98 21.06
CA ASP A 60 -18.16 1.98 21.33
C ASP A 60 -17.33 1.61 22.58
N LYS A 61 -18.01 1.28 23.67
CA LYS A 61 -17.34 0.90 24.92
C LYS A 61 -16.42 -0.31 24.75
N HIS A 62 -16.88 -1.31 24.01
CA HIS A 62 -16.18 -2.59 23.86
C HIS A 62 -15.06 -2.53 22.82
N PHE A 63 -15.30 -1.85 21.70
CA PHE A 63 -14.40 -1.92 20.54
C PHE A 63 -13.64 -0.64 20.24
N ARG A 64 -13.94 0.49 20.91
CA ARG A 64 -13.26 1.77 20.61
C ARG A 64 -11.73 1.67 20.62
N PRO A 65 -11.08 1.09 21.64
CA PRO A 65 -9.62 1.03 21.65
C PRO A 65 -9.06 0.24 20.46
N MET A 66 -9.70 -0.85 20.10
CA MET A 66 -9.30 -1.68 18.97
C MET A 66 -9.49 -0.96 17.63
N VAL A 67 -10.64 -0.31 17.45
CA VAL A 67 -10.93 0.45 16.23
C VAL A 67 -9.95 1.61 16.07
N GLU A 68 -9.64 2.33 17.14
CA GLU A 68 -8.66 3.42 17.10
C GLU A 68 -7.27 2.91 16.72
N GLU A 69 -6.85 1.77 17.26
CA GLU A 69 -5.60 1.13 16.91
C GLU A 69 -5.56 0.76 15.42
N LEU A 70 -6.64 0.14 14.92
CA LEU A 70 -6.75 -0.23 13.52
C LEU A 70 -6.69 0.99 12.60
N MET A 71 -7.34 2.08 12.97
CA MET A 71 -7.30 3.33 12.21
C MET A 71 -5.88 3.91 12.16
N GLN A 72 -5.14 3.85 13.26
CA GLN A 72 -3.75 4.29 13.28
C GLN A 72 -2.87 3.42 12.39
N MET A 73 -3.09 2.11 12.38
CA MET A 73 -2.36 1.18 11.52
C MET A 73 -2.64 1.46 10.05
N GLU A 74 -3.92 1.71 9.70
CA GLU A 74 -4.31 2.07 8.33
C GLU A 74 -3.66 3.37 7.88
N ARG A 75 -3.63 4.39 8.73
CA ARG A 75 -2.95 5.65 8.43
C ARG A 75 -1.46 5.46 8.20
N ARG A 76 -0.82 4.66 9.03
CA ARG A 76 0.62 4.35 8.90
C ARG A 76 0.90 3.64 7.57
N ASN A 77 0.10 2.63 7.24
CA ASN A 77 0.26 1.91 5.97
C ASN A 77 0.02 2.83 4.77
N GLY A 78 -0.99 3.70 4.85
CA GLY A 78 -1.28 4.67 3.80
C GLY A 78 -0.13 5.65 3.59
N ALA A 79 0.46 6.14 4.67
CA ALA A 79 1.62 7.04 4.60
C ALA A 79 2.84 6.33 4.01
N LEU A 80 3.08 5.08 4.42
CA LEU A 80 4.19 4.27 3.90
C LEU A 80 4.00 3.99 2.41
N LEU A 81 2.79 3.65 1.99
CA LEU A 81 2.48 3.42 0.59
C LEU A 81 2.75 4.67 -0.26
N GLN A 82 2.34 5.83 0.25
CA GLN A 82 2.57 7.10 -0.43
C GLN A 82 4.06 7.43 -0.53
N GLN A 83 4.82 7.16 0.52
CA GLN A 83 6.27 7.31 0.53
C GLN A 83 6.93 6.45 -0.55
N LYS A 84 6.54 5.18 -0.64
CA LYS A 84 7.07 4.26 -1.66
C LYS A 84 6.74 4.72 -3.08
N ARG A 85 5.54 5.24 -3.29
CA ARG A 85 5.14 5.80 -4.60
C ARG A 85 5.95 7.04 -4.96
N SER A 86 6.20 7.92 -3.99
CA SER A 86 7.01 9.12 -4.18
C SER A 86 8.44 8.76 -4.53
N ASP A 87 9.04 7.82 -3.80
CA ASP A 87 10.39 7.34 -4.05
C ASP A 87 10.53 6.75 -5.46
N ALA A 88 9.54 5.96 -5.89
CA ALA A 88 9.52 5.39 -7.22
C ALA A 88 9.48 6.46 -8.32
N ARG A 89 8.67 7.52 -8.13
CA ARG A 89 8.62 8.65 -9.07
C ARG A 89 9.95 9.39 -9.15
N GLU A 90 10.60 9.61 -8.02
CA GLU A 90 11.91 10.27 -7.98
C GLU A 90 12.96 9.46 -8.74
N GLN A 91 12.97 8.15 -8.55
CA GLN A 91 13.88 7.25 -9.27
C GLN A 91 13.62 7.29 -10.77
N GLU A 92 12.35 7.28 -11.17
CA GLU A 92 11.96 7.35 -12.57
C GLU A 92 12.40 8.67 -13.21
N GLN A 93 12.17 9.80 -12.53
CA GLN A 93 12.60 11.11 -12.99
C GLN A 93 14.11 11.22 -13.10
N SER A 94 14.83 10.66 -12.13
CA SER A 94 16.29 10.63 -12.14
C SER A 94 16.83 9.82 -13.33
N LEU A 95 16.21 8.68 -13.61
CA LEU A 95 16.55 7.85 -14.76
C LEU A 95 16.30 8.58 -16.07
N ASP A 96 15.17 9.25 -16.21
CA ASP A 96 14.83 10.04 -17.40
C ASP A 96 15.85 11.16 -17.63
N ARG A 97 16.27 11.85 -16.58
CA ARG A 97 17.31 12.89 -16.68
C ARG A 97 18.64 12.30 -17.14
N SER A 98 19.02 11.17 -16.57
CA SER A 98 20.26 10.47 -16.94
C SER A 98 20.25 10.05 -18.39
N GLN A 99 19.13 9.54 -18.90
CA GLN A 99 18.98 9.15 -20.29
C GLN A 99 19.06 10.37 -21.22
N ARG A 100 18.44 11.48 -20.86
CA ARG A 100 18.52 12.72 -21.66
C ARG A 100 19.94 13.26 -21.69
N ASN A 101 20.63 13.23 -20.57
CA ASN A 101 22.03 13.68 -20.50
C ASN A 101 22.92 12.81 -21.39
N LEU A 102 22.71 11.51 -21.35
CA LEU A 102 23.48 10.57 -22.20
C LEU A 102 23.25 10.82 -23.68
N ARG A 103 22.01 11.05 -24.10
CA ARG A 103 21.69 11.39 -25.49
C ARG A 103 22.36 12.69 -25.94
N GLN A 104 22.43 13.68 -25.06
CA GLN A 104 23.11 14.94 -25.34
C GLN A 104 24.61 14.74 -25.54
N ILE A 105 25.23 13.91 -24.72
CA ILE A 105 26.65 13.54 -24.85
C ILE A 105 26.88 12.84 -26.19
N GLN A 106 26.00 11.90 -26.58
CA GLN A 106 26.10 11.21 -27.86
C GLN A 106 26.06 12.19 -29.02
N LYS A 107 25.16 13.15 -29.01
CA LYS A 107 25.05 14.17 -30.05
C LYS A 107 26.30 15.05 -30.15
N SER A 108 26.98 15.31 -29.03
CA SER A 108 28.16 16.15 -28.97
C SER A 108 29.43 15.45 -29.47
N TYR A 109 29.57 14.15 -29.18
CA TYR A 109 30.82 13.42 -29.42
C TYR A 109 30.82 12.53 -30.63
N LEU A 110 29.66 12.08 -31.10
CA LEU A 110 29.60 11.06 -32.13
C LEU A 110 29.53 11.67 -33.53
N PRO A 111 30.50 11.34 -34.43
CA PRO A 111 30.33 11.64 -35.85
C PRO A 111 29.07 10.95 -36.41
N PRO A 112 28.47 11.48 -37.47
CA PRO A 112 27.28 10.88 -38.06
C PRO A 112 27.44 9.41 -38.49
N ALA A 113 28.68 8.98 -38.76
CA ALA A 113 28.97 7.61 -39.16
C ALA A 113 28.88 6.57 -38.03
N ARG A 114 28.78 6.96 -36.77
CA ARG A 114 28.71 6.03 -35.63
C ARG A 114 27.26 5.68 -35.28
N MET A 115 26.63 5.02 -36.19
CA MET A 115 25.18 4.72 -36.12
C MET A 115 24.81 3.72 -35.00
N HIS A 116 25.74 2.86 -34.59
CA HIS A 116 25.46 1.85 -33.59
C HIS A 116 25.07 2.44 -32.21
N TRP A 117 25.44 3.68 -31.93
CA TRP A 117 25.04 4.35 -30.70
C TRP A 117 23.58 4.74 -30.69
N GLN A 118 22.99 4.91 -31.83
CA GLN A 118 21.59 5.31 -31.96
C GLN A 118 20.63 4.19 -31.55
N SER A 119 21.08 2.93 -31.60
CA SER A 119 20.25 1.80 -31.18
C SER A 119 20.02 1.77 -29.66
N TYR A 120 20.77 2.52 -28.87
CA TYR A 120 20.63 2.60 -27.42
C TYR A 120 19.80 3.81 -26.96
N SER A 121 19.42 4.64 -27.83
CA SER A 121 18.59 5.83 -27.53
C SER A 121 17.10 5.66 -27.87
#